data_a85a71a38b5f28b732d2ac0b6b5bc8ac
#
_entry.id   a85a71a38b5f28b732d2ac0b6b5bc8ac
#
_cell.length_a   1.000
_cell.length_b   1.000
_cell.length_c   1.000
_cell.angle_alpha   90.00
_cell.angle_beta   90.00
_cell.angle_gamma   90.00
#
_symmetry.space_group_name_H-M   'P 1'
#
loop_
_entity.id
_entity.type
_entity.pdbx_description
1 polymer ?
#
loop_
_entity_poly.entity_id
_entity_poly.type
_entity_poly.pdbx_seq_one_letter_code
_entity_poly.pdbx_strand_id
1 'polypeptide(L)'
;MGCGSWSSNDWKSYSSSRISGRSTSEIYSSKNLKTEYNPKGVKVRESRDNPEHPESTPIIIGLDVTGSMSRILNITAQKLGDMVKEILDRRPVSDPQILFSAIGDSTCDSAPLQITQFESDIRIASQLTELW
;
A
#
# COMPACT_ATOMS: atom_id res chain seq x y z
N MET A 1 -10.38 -4.79 5.05
CA MET A 1 -9.56 -4.72 6.24
C MET A 1 -8.98 -6.10 6.57
N GLY A 2 -8.12 -6.60 5.71
CA GLY A 2 -7.37 -7.81 5.94
C GLY A 2 -8.17 -9.11 5.96
N CYS A 3 -9.27 -9.19 5.23
CA CYS A 3 -10.10 -10.39 5.19
C CYS A 3 -9.66 -11.42 4.14
N GLY A 4 -8.86 -11.04 3.15
CA GLY A 4 -8.34 -11.92 2.12
C GLY A 4 -6.93 -12.39 2.41
N SER A 5 -6.38 -13.20 1.52
CA SER A 5 -5.00 -13.67 1.59
C SER A 5 -4.24 -13.30 0.31
N TRP A 6 -2.95 -13.01 0.46
CA TRP A 6 -2.08 -12.72 -0.66
C TRP A 6 -1.92 -13.94 -1.57
N SER A 7 -2.07 -13.72 -2.87
CA SER A 7 -1.89 -14.74 -3.91
C SER A 7 -0.85 -14.29 -4.91
N SER A 8 0.13 -15.17 -5.20
CA SER A 8 1.13 -14.91 -6.24
C SER A 8 0.50 -14.75 -7.63
N ASN A 9 -0.60 -15.43 -7.91
CA ASN A 9 -1.33 -15.30 -9.19
C ASN A 9 -2.01 -13.94 -9.29
N ASP A 10 -2.65 -13.47 -8.23
CA ASP A 10 -3.26 -12.13 -8.19
C ASP A 10 -2.20 -11.06 -8.38
N TRP A 11 -1.05 -11.20 -7.73
CA TRP A 11 0.06 -10.29 -7.90
C TRP A 11 0.59 -10.27 -9.33
N LYS A 12 0.79 -11.44 -9.94
CA LYS A 12 1.26 -11.53 -11.35
C LYS A 12 0.30 -10.85 -12.29
N SER A 13 -1.01 -11.07 -12.14
CA SER A 13 -2.03 -10.45 -12.97
C SER A 13 -2.05 -8.93 -12.77
N TYR A 14 -2.01 -8.48 -11.53
CA TYR A 14 -2.03 -7.05 -11.21
C TYR A 14 -0.75 -6.35 -11.71
N SER A 15 0.42 -6.90 -11.39
CA SER A 15 1.69 -6.28 -11.75
C SER A 15 1.91 -6.22 -13.26
N SER A 16 1.56 -7.25 -14.01
CA SER A 16 1.70 -7.26 -15.47
C SER A 16 0.78 -6.26 -16.15
N SER A 17 -0.41 -6.01 -15.61
CA SER A 17 -1.39 -5.08 -16.18
C SER A 17 -1.21 -3.63 -15.71
N ARG A 18 -0.65 -3.40 -14.54
CA ARG A 18 -0.65 -2.08 -13.88
C ARG A 18 0.71 -1.52 -13.51
N ILE A 19 1.74 -2.34 -13.36
CA ILE A 19 3.02 -1.94 -12.79
C ILE A 19 4.20 -2.19 -13.73
N SER A 20 4.35 -3.41 -14.23
CA SER A 20 5.54 -3.83 -14.98
C SER A 20 5.78 -2.99 -16.22
N GLY A 21 7.02 -2.47 -16.34
CA GLY A 21 7.43 -1.66 -17.48
C GLY A 21 6.82 -0.26 -17.53
N ARG A 22 6.12 0.17 -16.50
CA ARG A 22 5.46 1.48 -16.46
C ARG A 22 6.30 2.52 -15.70
N SER A 23 6.16 3.77 -16.10
CA SER A 23 6.74 4.90 -15.37
C SER A 23 6.01 5.15 -14.06
N THR A 24 6.61 5.94 -13.17
CA THR A 24 5.98 6.32 -11.89
C THR A 24 4.63 7.01 -12.11
N SER A 25 4.53 7.91 -13.07
CA SER A 25 3.28 8.63 -13.37
C SER A 25 2.19 7.75 -13.96
N GLU A 26 2.56 6.65 -14.61
CA GLU A 26 1.61 5.65 -15.11
C GLU A 26 1.12 4.72 -14.01
N ILE A 27 1.99 4.38 -13.05
CA ILE A 27 1.65 3.53 -11.90
C ILE A 27 0.78 4.30 -10.91
N TYR A 28 1.23 5.50 -10.50
CA TYR A 28 0.52 6.38 -9.57
C TYR A 28 -0.25 7.44 -10.35
N SER A 29 -1.31 7.02 -11.02
CA SER A 29 -2.06 7.86 -11.97
C SER A 29 -3.24 8.60 -11.37
N SER A 30 -3.47 8.49 -10.05
CA SER A 30 -4.53 9.21 -9.37
C SER A 30 -4.34 10.73 -9.49
N LYS A 31 -5.42 11.44 -9.82
CA LYS A 31 -5.40 12.90 -10.00
C LYS A 31 -5.97 13.66 -8.81
N ASN A 32 -6.55 12.94 -7.87
CA ASN A 32 -7.20 13.52 -6.70
C ASN A 32 -6.97 12.64 -5.48
N LEU A 33 -6.89 13.28 -4.32
CA LEU A 33 -6.90 12.59 -3.04
C LEU A 33 -8.24 11.86 -2.87
N LYS A 34 -8.19 10.56 -2.65
CA LYS A 34 -9.39 9.80 -2.27
C LYS A 34 -9.82 10.18 -0.87
N THR A 35 -11.12 10.42 -0.69
CA THR A 35 -11.69 10.78 0.62
C THR A 35 -11.35 9.76 1.69
N GLU A 36 -11.38 8.48 1.37
CA GLU A 36 -11.06 7.38 2.28
C GLU A 36 -9.59 7.33 2.71
N TYR A 37 -8.68 7.98 1.96
CA TYR A 37 -7.25 8.06 2.28
C TYR A 37 -6.87 9.39 2.95
N ASN A 38 -7.81 10.30 3.09
CA ASN A 38 -7.61 11.56 3.79
C ASN A 38 -7.71 11.34 5.30
N PRO A 39 -6.62 11.51 6.07
CA PRO A 39 -6.64 11.22 7.51
C PRO A 39 -7.62 12.10 8.28
N LYS A 40 -7.96 13.27 7.77
CA LYS A 40 -8.92 14.18 8.44
C LYS A 40 -10.32 13.58 8.60
N GLY A 41 -10.73 12.68 7.72
CA GLY A 41 -12.02 12.00 7.77
C GLY A 41 -11.98 10.65 8.48
N VAL A 42 -10.82 10.18 8.89
CA VAL A 42 -10.63 8.86 9.47
C VAL A 42 -10.77 8.94 10.99
N LYS A 43 -11.75 8.21 11.53
CA LYS A 43 -11.92 8.08 12.98
C LYS A 43 -11.19 6.86 13.53
N VAL A 44 -11.17 5.78 12.76
CA VAL A 44 -10.52 4.52 13.13
C VAL A 44 -9.83 3.94 11.91
N ARG A 45 -8.60 3.51 12.09
CA ARG A 45 -7.83 2.75 11.11
C ARG A 45 -7.12 1.65 11.87
N GLU A 46 -7.58 0.42 11.73
CA GLU A 46 -7.09 -0.68 12.56
C GLU A 46 -6.84 -1.95 11.75
N SER A 47 -5.88 -2.73 12.22
CA SER A 47 -5.70 -4.13 11.86
C SER A 47 -6.63 -4.96 12.74
N ARG A 48 -7.40 -5.85 12.15
CA ARG A 48 -8.37 -6.68 12.86
C ARG A 48 -8.11 -8.15 12.70
N ASP A 49 -8.23 -8.87 13.80
CA ASP A 49 -8.30 -10.31 13.78
C ASP A 49 -9.60 -10.78 13.12
N ASN A 50 -9.52 -11.87 12.40
CA ASN A 50 -10.67 -12.51 11.75
C ASN A 50 -10.42 -14.01 11.63
N PRO A 51 -11.42 -14.83 11.20
CA PRO A 51 -11.23 -16.28 11.11
C PRO A 51 -10.07 -16.73 10.22
N GLU A 52 -9.75 -15.97 9.17
CA GLU A 52 -8.60 -16.27 8.29
C GLU A 52 -7.28 -15.79 8.88
N HIS A 53 -7.29 -14.74 9.68
CA HIS A 53 -6.12 -14.09 10.27
C HIS A 53 -6.38 -13.82 11.76
N PRO A 54 -6.30 -14.87 12.62
CA PRO A 54 -6.70 -14.76 14.03
C PRO A 54 -5.73 -13.95 14.91
N GLU A 55 -4.50 -13.72 14.43
CA GLU A 55 -3.47 -12.98 15.16
C GLU A 55 -2.86 -11.88 14.27
N SER A 56 -3.68 -10.95 13.83
CA SER A 56 -3.25 -9.91 12.90
C SER A 56 -2.16 -9.02 13.49
N THR A 57 -1.15 -8.72 12.68
CA THR A 57 -0.05 -7.81 13.01
C THR A 57 -0.07 -6.63 12.06
N PRO A 58 -0.29 -5.40 12.57
CA PRO A 58 -0.28 -4.22 11.74
C PRO A 58 1.13 -3.83 11.33
N ILE A 59 1.33 -3.59 10.04
CA ILE A 59 2.57 -3.06 9.47
C ILE A 59 2.23 -1.76 8.75
N ILE A 60 2.85 -0.66 9.18
CA ILE A 60 2.71 0.64 8.52
C ILE A 60 4.00 0.94 7.77
N ILE A 61 3.89 1.19 6.48
CA ILE A 61 5.03 1.56 5.63
C ILE A 61 4.89 3.03 5.26
N GLY A 62 5.77 3.86 5.80
CA GLY A 62 5.86 5.28 5.47
C GLY A 62 6.60 5.47 4.15
N LEU A 63 6.01 6.22 3.22
CA LEU A 63 6.57 6.55 1.93
C LEU A 63 6.70 8.07 1.80
N ASP A 64 7.90 8.56 1.55
CA ASP A 64 8.11 9.94 1.13
C ASP A 64 7.66 10.08 -0.33
N VAL A 65 6.61 10.88 -0.56
CA VAL A 65 6.04 11.09 -1.89
C VAL A 65 6.43 12.43 -2.50
N THR A 66 7.43 13.12 -1.95
CA THR A 66 7.97 14.34 -2.56
C THR A 66 8.57 14.04 -3.95
N GLY A 67 8.61 15.05 -4.83
CA GLY A 67 9.00 14.88 -6.23
C GLY A 67 10.35 14.22 -6.44
N SER A 68 11.32 14.44 -5.54
CA SER A 68 12.65 13.80 -5.58
C SER A 68 12.63 12.30 -5.32
N MET A 69 11.54 11.77 -4.75
CA MET A 69 11.39 10.35 -4.39
C MET A 69 10.68 9.51 -5.44
N SER A 70 10.39 10.07 -6.60
CA SER A 70 9.68 9.40 -7.70
C SER A 70 10.30 8.05 -8.08
N ARG A 71 11.63 7.97 -8.15
CA ARG A 71 12.33 6.72 -8.46
C ARG A 71 12.09 5.66 -7.39
N ILE A 72 12.11 6.04 -6.11
CA ILE A 72 11.89 5.12 -4.98
C ILE A 72 10.46 4.62 -4.99
N LEU A 73 9.49 5.47 -5.29
CA LEU A 73 8.08 5.09 -5.42
C LEU A 73 7.88 4.06 -6.54
N ASN A 74 8.56 4.23 -7.68
CA ASN A 74 8.53 3.26 -8.76
C ASN A 74 9.10 1.91 -8.32
N ILE A 75 10.27 1.92 -7.69
CA ILE A 75 10.92 0.70 -7.18
C ILE A 75 10.02 0.01 -6.15
N THR A 76 9.39 0.76 -5.25
CA THR A 76 8.45 0.21 -4.26
C THR A 76 7.31 -0.53 -4.93
N ALA A 77 6.69 0.05 -5.95
CA ALA A 77 5.62 -0.61 -6.70
C ALA A 77 6.11 -1.86 -7.41
N GLN A 78 7.25 -1.80 -8.11
CA GLN A 78 7.82 -2.93 -8.86
C GLN A 78 8.20 -4.10 -7.93
N LYS A 79 8.67 -3.80 -6.72
CA LYS A 79 9.19 -4.79 -5.76
C LYS A 79 8.18 -5.19 -4.67
N LEU A 80 6.96 -4.67 -4.73
CA LEU A 80 5.96 -4.93 -3.71
C LEU A 80 5.69 -6.42 -3.51
N GLY A 81 5.56 -7.17 -4.61
CA GLY A 81 5.32 -8.61 -4.54
C GLY A 81 6.45 -9.38 -3.88
N ASP A 82 7.70 -9.02 -4.18
CA ASP A 82 8.87 -9.63 -3.55
C ASP A 82 8.90 -9.34 -2.04
N MET A 83 8.58 -8.11 -1.65
CA MET A 83 8.51 -7.72 -0.24
C MET A 83 7.45 -8.51 0.53
N VAL A 84 6.24 -8.58 0.00
CA VAL A 84 5.13 -9.32 0.64
C VAL A 84 5.47 -10.79 0.74
N LYS A 85 6.03 -11.38 -0.34
CA LYS A 85 6.46 -12.78 -0.34
C LYS A 85 7.50 -13.05 0.74
N GLU A 86 8.51 -12.20 0.88
CA GLU A 86 9.53 -12.34 1.92
C GLU A 86 8.93 -12.28 3.34
N ILE A 87 8.01 -11.37 3.58
CA ILE A 87 7.31 -11.28 4.88
C ILE A 87 6.54 -12.57 5.16
N LEU A 88 5.84 -13.10 4.18
CA LEU A 88 5.06 -14.33 4.35
C LEU A 88 5.94 -15.58 4.50
N ASP A 89 7.04 -15.67 3.75
CA ASP A 89 7.94 -16.83 3.79
C ASP A 89 8.77 -16.85 5.08
N ARG A 90 9.29 -15.72 5.53
CA ARG A 90 10.11 -15.64 6.74
C ARG A 90 9.30 -15.59 8.02
N ARG A 91 8.06 -15.19 7.94
CA ARG A 91 7.12 -15.10 9.07
C ARG A 91 7.69 -14.37 10.30
N PRO A 92 8.26 -13.15 10.14
CA PRO A 92 8.77 -12.39 11.29
C PRO A 92 7.64 -12.01 12.25
N VAL A 93 6.40 -11.96 11.73
CA VAL A 93 5.18 -11.66 12.48
C VAL A 93 4.05 -12.56 11.99
N SER A 94 3.04 -12.75 12.84
CA SER A 94 1.81 -13.48 12.47
C SER A 94 0.86 -12.57 11.68
N ASP A 95 0.14 -13.16 10.73
CA ASP A 95 -0.96 -12.54 9.98
C ASP A 95 -0.73 -11.06 9.62
N PRO A 96 0.30 -10.72 8.82
CA PRO A 96 0.63 -9.33 8.52
C PRO A 96 -0.49 -8.63 7.75
N GLN A 97 -0.84 -7.44 8.18
CA GLN A 97 -1.74 -6.53 7.48
C GLN A 97 -1.00 -5.22 7.22
N ILE A 98 -0.94 -4.81 5.97
CA ILE A 98 -0.08 -3.72 5.51
C ILE A 98 -0.91 -2.50 5.14
N LEU A 99 -0.49 -1.35 5.67
CA LEU A 99 -1.00 -0.03 5.36
C LEU A 99 0.14 0.83 4.84
N PHE A 100 -0.10 1.60 3.79
CA PHE A 100 0.83 2.62 3.32
C PHE A 100 0.44 4.00 3.85
N SER A 101 1.43 4.73 4.34
CA SER A 101 1.31 6.12 4.74
C SER A 101 2.17 6.97 3.82
N ALA A 102 1.54 7.71 2.92
CA ALA A 102 2.24 8.60 2.01
C ALA A 102 2.43 9.97 2.67
N ILE A 103 3.69 10.39 2.79
CA ILE A 103 4.07 11.60 3.52
C ILE A 103 4.67 12.60 2.53
N GLY A 104 4.00 13.74 2.39
CA GLY A 104 4.44 14.86 1.55
C GLY A 104 4.87 16.08 2.37
N ASP A 105 5.02 17.21 1.69
CA ASP A 105 5.38 18.48 2.32
C ASP A 105 4.12 19.21 2.76
N SER A 106 4.03 19.51 4.06
CA SER A 106 2.87 20.20 4.64
C SER A 106 2.69 21.64 4.14
N THR A 107 3.72 22.23 3.56
CA THR A 107 3.68 23.62 3.05
C THR A 107 3.42 23.71 1.56
N CYS A 108 3.80 22.67 0.80
CA CYS A 108 3.74 22.66 -0.66
C CYS A 108 2.68 21.72 -1.23
N ASP A 109 2.38 20.63 -0.52
CA ASP A 109 1.47 19.60 -1.03
C ASP A 109 0.02 19.79 -0.54
N SER A 110 -0.92 19.61 -1.45
CA SER A 110 -2.36 19.68 -1.11
C SER A 110 -2.81 18.50 -0.24
N ALA A 111 -2.09 17.39 -0.30
CA ALA A 111 -2.33 16.21 0.52
C ALA A 111 -1.04 15.78 1.21
N PRO A 112 -0.62 16.48 2.28
CA PRO A 112 0.65 16.20 2.94
C PRO A 112 0.69 14.84 3.65
N LEU A 113 -0.45 14.22 3.88
CA LEU A 113 -0.55 12.89 4.45
C LEU A 113 -1.73 12.14 3.82
N GLN A 114 -1.45 10.93 3.35
CA GLN A 114 -2.47 10.00 2.87
C GLN A 114 -2.24 8.65 3.55
N ILE A 115 -3.32 7.95 3.92
CA ILE A 115 -3.23 6.63 4.53
C ILE A 115 -4.17 5.66 3.82
N THR A 116 -3.68 4.48 3.49
CA THR A 116 -4.50 3.40 2.94
C THR A 116 -5.20 2.62 4.05
N GLN A 117 -5.79 1.48 3.73
CA GLN A 117 -6.35 0.55 4.72
C GLN A 117 -5.31 -0.50 5.11
N PHE A 118 -5.48 -1.14 6.26
CA PHE A 118 -4.76 -2.38 6.56
C PHE A 118 -5.35 -3.51 5.72
N GLU A 119 -4.53 -4.10 4.87
CA GLU A 119 -4.94 -5.18 3.96
C GLU A 119 -3.96 -6.36 4.00
N SER A 120 -4.47 -7.55 3.69
CA SER A 120 -3.70 -8.79 3.66
C SER A 120 -3.70 -9.49 2.29
N ASP A 121 -4.35 -8.93 1.30
CA ASP A 121 -4.47 -9.48 -0.05
C ASP A 121 -4.00 -8.50 -1.14
N ILE A 122 -4.40 -8.74 -2.39
CA ILE A 122 -4.01 -7.90 -3.54
C ILE A 122 -4.42 -6.43 -3.38
N ARG A 123 -5.35 -6.09 -2.49
CA ARG A 123 -5.71 -4.71 -2.21
C ARG A 123 -4.54 -3.91 -1.65
N ILE A 124 -3.53 -4.56 -1.08
CA ILE A 124 -2.26 -3.91 -0.73
C ILE A 124 -1.69 -3.18 -1.96
N ALA A 125 -1.62 -3.88 -3.10
CA ALA A 125 -1.08 -3.31 -4.34
C ALA A 125 -2.02 -2.27 -4.95
N SER A 126 -3.32 -2.55 -5.05
CA SER A 126 -4.27 -1.61 -5.65
C SER A 126 -4.35 -0.30 -4.89
N GLN A 127 -4.33 -0.36 -3.56
CA GLN A 127 -4.39 0.85 -2.73
C GLN A 127 -3.08 1.64 -2.77
N LEU A 128 -1.91 0.98 -2.86
CA LEU A 128 -0.64 1.67 -3.06
C LEU A 128 -0.68 2.55 -4.31
N THR A 129 -1.13 2.00 -5.43
CA THR A 129 -1.16 2.72 -6.71
C THR A 129 -2.27 3.77 -6.81
N GLU A 130 -3.20 3.80 -5.86
CA GLU A 130 -4.26 4.82 -5.75
C GLU A 130 -3.85 6.07 -4.96
N LEU A 131 -2.68 6.08 -4.36
CA LEU A 131 -2.14 7.27 -3.69
C LEU A 131 -1.89 8.39 -4.72
N TRP A 132 -2.13 9.65 -4.31
CA TRP A 132 -2.04 10.82 -5.17
C TRP A 132 -0.77 11.60 -4.91
#